data_8995d3507d1fd0f51c93f72559eac40d
#
_entry.id   8995d3507d1fd0f51c93f72559eac40d
#
_cell.length_a   1.000
_cell.length_b   1.000
_cell.length_c   1.000
_cell.angle_alpha   90.00
_cell.angle_beta   90.00
_cell.angle_gamma   90.00
#
_symmetry.space_group_name_H-M   'P 1'
#
loop_
_entity.id
_entity.type
_entity.pdbx_description
1 polymer ?
#
loop_
_entity_poly.entity_id
_entity_poly.type
_entity_poly.pdbx_seq_one_letter_code
_entity_poly.pdbx_strand_id
1 'polypeptide(L)'
;MAKGFTVKAKSPVAKKAKAKPEWDYDKAREMIRGKSVVFCLPGRGVSYTFLKNFVQLCFDIVQAGAQIQISQDYSSMVNFARCKCLGANVLRGADQVPWDGKLKYDYQLWIDSDIVFNTEKFYQLVLMDQPLASGWYCTEDGNTSSV
;
A
#
# COMPACT_ATOMS: atom_id res chain seq x y z
N MET A 1 2.60 3.81 -67.71
CA MET A 1 1.52 3.36 -66.84
C MET A 1 2.12 2.73 -65.59
N ALA A 2 2.10 3.42 -64.48
CA ALA A 2 2.64 2.96 -63.19
C ALA A 2 1.51 2.30 -62.39
N LYS A 3 1.64 1.02 -62.03
CA LYS A 3 0.68 0.28 -61.20
C LYS A 3 0.95 0.63 -59.74
N GLY A 4 -0.01 1.35 -59.10
CA GLY A 4 0.03 1.67 -57.69
C GLY A 4 -0.13 0.40 -56.83
N PHE A 5 0.80 0.22 -55.90
CA PHE A 5 0.73 -0.84 -54.88
C PHE A 5 -0.07 -0.34 -53.67
N THR A 6 -1.26 -0.87 -53.45
CA THR A 6 -2.07 -0.56 -52.26
C THR A 6 -1.75 -1.56 -51.15
N VAL A 7 -1.05 -1.12 -50.12
CA VAL A 7 -0.81 -1.94 -48.90
C VAL A 7 -2.04 -1.81 -47.99
N LYS A 8 -2.82 -2.88 -47.84
CA LYS A 8 -3.88 -2.96 -46.82
C LYS A 8 -3.24 -3.09 -45.47
N ALA A 9 -3.34 -2.05 -44.64
CA ALA A 9 -2.99 -2.11 -43.22
C ALA A 9 -3.91 -3.10 -42.52
N LYS A 10 -3.34 -4.13 -41.89
CA LYS A 10 -4.08 -5.03 -40.98
C LYS A 10 -4.46 -4.25 -39.74
N SER A 11 -5.77 -4.18 -39.45
CA SER A 11 -6.30 -3.63 -38.20
C SER A 11 -5.66 -4.35 -37.00
N PRO A 12 -5.26 -3.64 -35.93
CA PRO A 12 -4.73 -4.27 -34.74
C PRO A 12 -5.80 -5.14 -34.10
N VAL A 13 -5.48 -6.42 -33.89
CA VAL A 13 -6.33 -7.36 -33.15
C VAL A 13 -6.49 -6.81 -31.73
N ALA A 14 -7.71 -6.41 -31.37
CA ALA A 14 -8.04 -5.98 -30.03
C ALA A 14 -7.69 -7.10 -29.04
N LYS A 15 -6.65 -6.93 -28.23
CA LYS A 15 -6.34 -7.82 -27.11
C LYS A 15 -7.53 -7.78 -26.16
N LYS A 16 -8.24 -8.91 -25.98
CA LYS A 16 -9.28 -9.04 -24.96
C LYS A 16 -8.66 -8.62 -23.62
N ALA A 17 -9.18 -7.55 -23.02
CA ALA A 17 -8.81 -7.14 -21.67
C ALA A 17 -9.08 -8.34 -20.75
N LYS A 18 -8.06 -8.78 -20.01
CA LYS A 18 -8.25 -9.79 -18.96
C LYS A 18 -9.25 -9.22 -17.96
N ALA A 19 -10.29 -9.99 -17.62
CA ALA A 19 -11.22 -9.60 -16.56
C ALA A 19 -10.41 -9.27 -15.31
N LYS A 20 -10.75 -8.15 -14.65
CA LYS A 20 -10.12 -7.80 -13.38
C LYS A 20 -10.43 -8.92 -12.38
N PRO A 21 -9.45 -9.34 -11.56
CA PRO A 21 -9.72 -10.33 -10.52
C PRO A 21 -10.83 -9.81 -9.62
N GLU A 22 -11.83 -10.64 -9.38
CA GLU A 22 -12.88 -10.35 -8.42
C GLU A 22 -12.32 -10.56 -7.02
N TRP A 23 -12.22 -9.47 -6.24
CA TRP A 23 -11.66 -9.48 -4.90
C TRP A 23 -12.77 -9.70 -3.88
N ASP A 24 -12.64 -10.74 -3.05
CA ASP A 24 -13.58 -11.04 -1.96
C ASP A 24 -13.22 -10.20 -0.71
N TYR A 25 -13.78 -9.01 -0.65
CA TYR A 25 -13.52 -8.09 0.48
C TYR A 25 -14.15 -8.54 1.80
N ASP A 26 -15.19 -9.36 1.77
CA ASP A 26 -15.77 -9.92 3.01
C ASP A 26 -14.84 -10.95 3.61
N LYS A 27 -14.21 -11.78 2.78
CA LYS A 27 -13.12 -12.66 3.22
C LYS A 27 -11.97 -11.86 3.81
N ALA A 28 -11.55 -10.75 3.21
CA ALA A 28 -10.50 -9.90 3.75
C ALA A 28 -10.84 -9.37 5.14
N ARG A 29 -12.10 -8.93 5.37
CA ARG A 29 -12.57 -8.48 6.68
C ARG A 29 -12.53 -9.60 7.72
N GLU A 30 -12.93 -10.82 7.34
CA GLU A 30 -12.80 -11.98 8.24
C GLU A 30 -11.35 -12.28 8.59
N MET A 31 -10.41 -12.18 7.64
CA MET A 31 -8.99 -12.42 7.89
C MET A 31 -8.38 -11.47 8.91
N ILE A 32 -8.84 -10.21 8.97
CA ILE A 32 -8.34 -9.22 9.93
C ILE A 32 -9.13 -9.16 11.23
N ARG A 33 -10.26 -9.83 11.34
CA ARG A 33 -11.10 -9.82 12.54
C ARG A 33 -10.32 -10.31 13.77
N GLY A 34 -10.35 -9.53 14.84
CA GLY A 34 -9.60 -9.80 16.08
C GLY A 34 -8.08 -9.61 15.97
N LYS A 35 -7.59 -9.15 14.81
CA LYS A 35 -6.18 -8.90 14.55
C LYS A 35 -5.78 -7.47 14.93
N SER A 36 -4.48 -7.26 15.07
CA SER A 36 -3.90 -5.94 15.30
C SER A 36 -3.10 -5.49 14.08
N VAL A 37 -3.42 -4.30 13.58
CA VAL A 37 -2.75 -3.66 12.44
C VAL A 37 -1.98 -2.46 12.93
N VAL A 38 -0.68 -2.40 12.67
CA VAL A 38 0.13 -1.21 12.94
C VAL A 38 0.43 -0.48 11.64
N PHE A 39 0.09 0.79 11.57
CA PHE A 39 0.44 1.69 10.49
C PHE A 39 1.75 2.40 10.80
N CYS A 40 2.72 2.28 9.90
CA CYS A 40 3.98 3.01 9.93
C CYS A 40 3.92 4.13 8.88
N LEU A 41 3.89 5.36 9.33
CA LEU A 41 3.70 6.56 8.50
C LEU A 41 4.96 7.44 8.56
N PRO A 42 6.02 7.13 7.78
CA PRO A 42 7.20 7.98 7.75
C PRO A 42 6.88 9.29 7.02
N GLY A 43 7.05 10.43 7.69
CA GLY A 43 6.81 11.70 7.04
C GLY A 43 6.51 12.84 8.03
N ARG A 44 6.62 14.08 7.53
CA ARG A 44 6.38 15.29 8.31
C ARG A 44 4.90 15.70 8.35
N GLY A 45 4.15 15.35 7.31
CA GLY A 45 2.75 15.73 7.14
C GLY A 45 2.15 15.00 5.95
N VAL A 46 0.85 15.10 5.81
CA VAL A 46 0.07 14.42 4.77
C VAL A 46 -0.87 15.41 4.08
N SER A 47 -1.26 15.09 2.85
CA SER A 47 -2.29 15.85 2.14
C SER A 47 -3.68 15.59 2.75
N TYR A 48 -4.64 16.50 2.53
CA TYR A 48 -6.03 16.28 2.93
C TYR A 48 -6.64 15.04 2.24
N THR A 49 -6.23 14.72 1.01
CA THR A 49 -6.67 13.52 0.31
C THR A 49 -6.18 12.26 1.01
N PHE A 50 -4.89 12.23 1.40
CA PHE A 50 -4.34 11.15 2.21
C PHE A 50 -5.11 11.01 3.52
N LEU A 51 -5.28 12.10 4.26
CA LEU A 51 -5.96 12.10 5.56
C LEU A 51 -7.37 11.53 5.46
N LYS A 52 -8.17 11.98 4.47
CA LYS A 52 -9.52 11.47 4.23
C LYS A 52 -9.53 9.96 4.00
N ASN A 53 -8.65 9.48 3.13
CA ASN A 53 -8.58 8.05 2.78
C ASN A 53 -8.07 7.21 3.96
N PHE A 54 -7.12 7.75 4.72
CA PHE A 54 -6.57 7.07 5.90
C PHE A 54 -7.62 6.95 7.02
N VAL A 55 -8.37 8.00 7.29
CA VAL A 55 -9.48 7.97 8.26
C VAL A 55 -10.54 6.95 7.84
N GLN A 56 -10.92 6.94 6.56
CA GLN A 56 -11.87 5.95 6.04
C GLN A 56 -11.34 4.52 6.22
N LEU A 57 -10.07 4.27 5.90
CA LEU A 57 -9.43 2.98 6.11
C LEU A 57 -9.46 2.57 7.58
N CYS A 58 -9.14 3.48 8.51
CA CYS A 58 -9.19 3.21 9.94
C CYS A 58 -10.59 2.81 10.39
N PHE A 59 -11.63 3.52 9.95
CA PHE A 59 -13.02 3.18 10.27
C PHE A 59 -13.39 1.79 9.75
N ASP A 60 -13.06 1.48 8.51
CA ASP A 60 -13.39 0.18 7.91
C ASP A 60 -12.71 -0.98 8.64
N ILE A 61 -11.43 -0.82 9.02
CA ILE A 61 -10.67 -1.84 9.77
C ILE A 61 -11.27 -2.06 11.17
N VAL A 62 -11.60 -0.98 11.88
CA VAL A 62 -12.22 -1.08 13.20
C VAL A 62 -13.63 -1.69 13.12
N GLN A 63 -14.42 -1.34 12.12
CA GLN A 63 -15.72 -1.96 11.86
C GLN A 63 -15.62 -3.45 11.52
N ALA A 64 -14.55 -3.87 10.86
CA ALA A 64 -14.25 -5.28 10.62
C ALA A 64 -13.83 -6.04 11.90
N GLY A 65 -13.68 -5.35 13.03
CA GLY A 65 -13.34 -5.94 14.32
C GLY A 65 -11.84 -6.08 14.58
N ALA A 66 -10.99 -5.38 13.81
CA ALA A 66 -9.56 -5.32 14.06
C ALA A 66 -9.19 -4.13 14.96
N GLN A 67 -8.01 -4.22 15.58
CA GLN A 67 -7.41 -3.12 16.34
C GLN A 67 -6.41 -2.40 15.47
N ILE A 68 -6.29 -1.08 15.62
CA ILE A 68 -5.32 -0.27 14.90
C ILE A 68 -4.36 0.43 15.86
N GLN A 69 -3.13 0.57 15.41
CA GLN A 69 -2.10 1.35 16.07
C GLN A 69 -1.39 2.18 15.01
N ILE A 70 -0.97 3.38 15.35
CA ILE A 70 -0.32 4.31 14.42
C ILE A 70 1.04 4.67 15.00
N SER A 71 2.08 4.44 14.21
CA SER A 71 3.42 4.90 14.48
C SER A 71 3.86 5.86 13.39
N GLN A 72 4.16 7.09 13.77
CA GLN A 72 4.58 8.15 12.87
C GLN A 72 5.87 8.77 13.39
N ASP A 73 6.83 8.97 12.51
CA ASP A 73 8.02 9.75 12.82
C ASP A 73 8.58 10.39 11.54
N TYR A 74 9.48 11.33 11.72
CA TYR A 74 10.09 12.07 10.65
C TYR A 74 11.62 12.13 10.78
N SER A 75 12.28 12.06 9.65
CA SER A 75 13.68 12.42 9.47
C SER A 75 13.90 12.92 8.04
N SER A 76 14.95 13.71 7.84
CA SER A 76 15.39 14.14 6.51
C SER A 76 15.83 12.95 5.63
N MET A 77 16.22 11.85 6.25
CA MET A 77 16.61 10.62 5.57
C MET A 77 15.56 9.55 5.79
N VAL A 78 15.08 8.96 4.71
CA VAL A 78 14.00 7.98 4.71
C VAL A 78 14.29 6.75 5.59
N ASN A 79 15.52 6.22 5.54
CA ASN A 79 15.92 5.09 6.38
C ASN A 79 15.88 5.43 7.88
N PHE A 80 16.25 6.65 8.28
CA PHE A 80 16.12 7.11 9.66
C PHE A 80 14.64 7.29 10.07
N ALA A 81 13.81 7.86 9.18
CA ALA A 81 12.38 8.01 9.45
C ALA A 81 11.71 6.64 9.67
N ARG A 82 12.01 5.67 8.79
CA ARG A 82 11.48 4.30 8.93
C ARG A 82 11.98 3.61 10.19
N CYS A 83 13.26 3.75 10.53
CA CYS A 83 13.81 3.20 11.77
C CYS A 83 13.10 3.77 13.00
N LYS A 84 12.88 5.07 13.05
CA LYS A 84 12.15 5.74 14.13
C LYS A 84 10.69 5.31 14.23
N CYS A 85 10.00 5.13 13.10
CA CYS A 85 8.64 4.56 13.10
C CYS A 85 8.58 3.17 13.78
N LEU A 86 9.67 2.43 13.79
CA LEU A 86 9.78 1.16 14.51
C LEU A 86 10.20 1.32 15.98
N GLY A 87 10.34 2.56 16.48
CA GLY A 87 10.88 2.81 17.80
C GLY A 87 12.37 2.44 17.93
N ALA A 88 13.05 2.27 16.81
CA ALA A 88 14.45 1.88 16.75
C ALA A 88 15.37 3.07 16.45
N ASN A 89 16.68 2.87 16.58
CA ASN A 89 17.69 3.86 16.31
C ASN A 89 18.76 3.29 15.39
N VAL A 90 18.96 3.89 14.23
CA VAL A 90 19.94 3.46 13.22
C VAL A 90 21.34 3.30 13.80
N LEU A 91 21.70 4.10 14.81
CA LEU A 91 23.03 4.09 15.42
C LEU A 91 23.27 2.94 16.41
N ARG A 92 22.22 2.19 16.78
CA ARG A 92 22.33 1.07 17.73
C ARG A 92 22.69 -0.27 17.08
N GLY A 93 22.77 -0.35 15.75
CA GLY A 93 23.04 -1.58 15.01
C GLY A 93 21.78 -2.35 14.61
N ALA A 94 21.96 -3.57 14.11
CA ALA A 94 20.90 -4.37 13.47
C ALA A 94 20.07 -5.24 14.43
N ASP A 95 20.51 -5.42 15.68
CA ASP A 95 19.93 -6.38 16.61
C ASP A 95 18.71 -5.85 17.37
N GLN A 96 18.09 -4.80 16.85
CA GLN A 96 16.96 -4.15 17.49
C GLN A 96 15.64 -4.85 17.14
N VAL A 97 14.80 -5.00 18.15
CA VAL A 97 13.43 -5.47 17.96
C VAL A 97 12.51 -4.25 17.84
N PRO A 98 11.61 -4.20 16.84
CA PRO A 98 10.65 -3.11 16.72
C PRO A 98 9.90 -2.87 18.05
N TRP A 99 9.83 -1.58 18.43
CA TRP A 99 9.22 -1.10 19.70
C TRP A 99 9.71 -1.84 20.96
N ASP A 100 10.97 -2.29 20.98
CA ASP A 100 11.54 -3.10 22.05
C ASP A 100 10.73 -4.38 22.36
N GLY A 101 9.98 -4.90 21.37
CA GLY A 101 9.11 -6.06 21.53
C GLY A 101 7.84 -5.79 22.37
N LYS A 102 7.57 -4.54 22.76
CA LYS A 102 6.41 -4.18 23.60
C LYS A 102 5.11 -4.10 22.82
N LEU A 103 5.19 -3.80 21.52
CA LEU A 103 4.06 -3.71 20.63
C LEU A 103 3.81 -5.08 19.96
N LYS A 104 2.62 -5.64 20.18
CA LYS A 104 2.18 -6.85 19.48
C LYS A 104 1.27 -6.45 18.32
N TYR A 105 1.53 -7.02 17.15
CA TYR A 105 0.74 -6.80 15.94
C TYR A 105 0.76 -8.04 15.05
N ASP A 106 -0.31 -8.21 14.26
CA ASP A 106 -0.42 -9.27 13.26
C ASP A 106 -0.03 -8.76 11.87
N TYR A 107 -0.36 -7.50 11.58
CA TYR A 107 -0.06 -6.85 10.30
C TYR A 107 0.68 -5.52 10.53
N GLN A 108 1.67 -5.28 9.70
CA GLN A 108 2.40 -4.01 9.65
C GLN A 108 2.26 -3.42 8.26
N LEU A 109 1.69 -2.22 8.17
CA LEU A 109 1.49 -1.51 6.91
C LEU A 109 2.30 -0.22 6.86
N TRP A 110 3.15 -0.12 5.85
CA TRP A 110 3.89 1.09 5.54
C TRP A 110 3.16 1.90 4.48
N ILE A 111 2.94 3.18 4.74
CA ILE A 111 2.34 4.11 3.77
C ILE A 111 3.16 5.41 3.81
N ASP A 112 3.82 5.73 2.70
CA ASP A 112 4.52 6.99 2.56
C ASP A 112 3.51 8.15 2.43
N SER A 113 3.85 9.31 2.95
CA SER A 113 2.91 10.44 3.16
C SER A 113 2.36 11.08 1.88
N ASP A 114 2.93 10.75 0.72
CA ASP A 114 2.56 11.23 -0.61
C ASP A 114 1.75 10.20 -1.43
N ILE A 115 1.53 9.01 -0.88
CA ILE A 115 0.76 7.96 -1.56
C ILE A 115 -0.74 8.21 -1.45
N VAL A 116 -1.44 8.18 -2.59
CA VAL A 116 -2.90 8.19 -2.65
C VAL A 116 -3.41 6.76 -2.79
N PHE A 117 -4.24 6.35 -1.86
CA PHE A 117 -4.79 4.98 -1.80
C PHE A 117 -6.26 5.01 -1.41
N ASN A 118 -6.91 3.87 -1.47
CA ASN A 118 -8.25 3.65 -0.92
C ASN A 118 -8.28 2.36 -0.08
N THR A 119 -9.34 2.15 0.67
CA THR A 119 -9.52 0.99 1.55
C THR A 119 -9.42 -0.35 0.81
N GLU A 120 -9.91 -0.41 -0.43
CA GLU A 120 -9.85 -1.63 -1.25
C GLU A 120 -8.41 -2.11 -1.44
N LYS A 121 -7.44 -1.20 -1.58
CA LYS A 121 -6.03 -1.55 -1.76
C LYS A 121 -5.45 -2.26 -0.55
N PHE A 122 -5.83 -1.84 0.64
CA PHE A 122 -5.47 -2.54 1.87
C PHE A 122 -6.01 -3.98 1.88
N TYR A 123 -7.31 -4.15 1.60
CA TYR A 123 -7.91 -5.48 1.55
C TYR A 123 -7.33 -6.38 0.44
N GLN A 124 -6.95 -5.80 -0.69
CA GLN A 124 -6.24 -6.55 -1.74
C GLN A 124 -4.90 -7.08 -1.25
N LEU A 125 -4.13 -6.29 -0.48
CA LEU A 125 -2.87 -6.75 0.14
C LEU A 125 -3.11 -7.87 1.15
N VAL A 126 -4.14 -7.74 1.99
CA VAL A 126 -4.53 -8.80 2.94
C VAL A 126 -4.88 -10.10 2.22
N LEU A 127 -5.66 -10.02 1.13
CA LEU A 127 -6.06 -11.18 0.34
C LEU A 127 -4.92 -11.88 -0.40
N MET A 128 -3.78 -11.22 -0.57
CA MET A 128 -2.58 -11.89 -1.10
C MET A 128 -2.06 -12.97 -0.16
N ASP A 129 -2.36 -12.88 1.13
CA ASP A 129 -1.98 -13.85 2.17
C ASP A 129 -0.50 -14.23 2.11
N GLN A 130 0.36 -13.21 1.94
CA GLN A 130 1.80 -13.39 1.86
C GLN A 130 2.50 -12.74 3.05
N PRO A 131 3.62 -13.31 3.52
CA PRO A 131 4.42 -12.72 4.59
C PRO A 131 4.90 -11.28 4.28
N LEU A 132 5.08 -10.97 2.99
CA LEU A 132 5.41 -9.66 2.48
C LEU A 132 4.62 -9.43 1.19
N ALA A 133 3.83 -8.35 1.17
CA ALA A 133 3.09 -7.92 -0.01
C ALA A 133 3.27 -6.42 -0.21
N SER A 134 3.34 -5.97 -1.45
CA SER A 134 3.37 -4.54 -1.77
C SER A 134 2.40 -4.19 -2.90
N GLY A 135 1.84 -2.99 -2.82
CA GLY A 135 1.15 -2.36 -3.94
C GLY A 135 2.16 -1.62 -4.82
N TRP A 136 1.81 -1.45 -6.06
CA TRP A 136 2.48 -0.53 -6.97
C TRP A 136 1.57 0.67 -7.22
N TYR A 137 2.14 1.82 -7.50
CA TYR A 137 1.41 3.06 -7.75
C TYR A 137 1.93 3.76 -9.01
N CYS A 138 1.07 4.55 -9.62
CA CYS A 138 1.47 5.42 -10.72
C CYS A 138 1.91 6.77 -10.18
N THR A 139 2.85 7.40 -10.84
CA THR A 139 3.20 8.81 -10.64
C THR A 139 2.02 9.71 -11.02
N GLU A 140 2.06 10.98 -10.63
CA GLU A 140 0.95 11.94 -10.83
C GLU A 140 0.55 12.09 -12.31
N ASP A 141 1.48 11.88 -13.25
CA ASP A 141 1.22 11.89 -14.69
C ASP A 141 0.44 10.66 -15.20
N GLY A 142 0.27 9.63 -14.35
CA GLY A 142 -0.43 8.38 -14.67
C GLY A 142 0.28 7.47 -15.68
N ASN A 143 1.46 7.87 -16.16
CA ASN A 143 2.18 7.16 -17.22
C ASN A 143 3.34 6.31 -16.70
N THR A 144 3.86 6.64 -15.55
CA THR A 144 4.99 5.94 -14.93
C THR A 144 4.54 5.19 -13.70
N SER A 145 4.86 3.89 -13.62
CA SER A 145 4.67 3.12 -12.39
C SER A 145 5.97 3.10 -11.59
N SER A 146 5.86 3.34 -10.30
CA SER A 146 6.95 3.12 -9.37
C SER A 146 6.86 1.70 -8.83
N VAL A 147 7.95 0.98 -8.89
CA VAL A 147 8.10 -0.37 -8.34
C VAL A 147 9.03 -0.32 -7.15
#